data_324ac976f8705b6a43bdce9d5bd5e64a
#
_entry.id   324ac976f8705b6a43bdce9d5bd5e64a
#
_cell.length_a   1.000
_cell.length_b   1.000
_cell.length_c   1.000
_cell.angle_alpha   90.00
_cell.angle_beta   90.00
_cell.angle_gamma   90.00
#
_symmetry.space_group_name_H-M   'P 1'
#
loop_
_entity.id
_entity.type
_entity.pdbx_description
1 polymer ?
#
loop_
_entity_poly.entity_id
_entity_poly.type
_entity_poly.pdbx_seq_one_letter_code
_entity_poly.pdbx_strand_id
1 'polypeptide(L)'
;MKPEVRIFLIYDDVSLGDRLCDERWLMKLAYLEDIFKKLNDLSLSLQGKAVTVFEASDRVQAFKKKIKFWAEAMKNRFLDTFPMLKEFTEELDYDIPGDVLNDFHVHLLSLLDSFNCYFQEKFHEKIKEQFWVVNPYSVSEKPSCLTSQQYECLL
;
A
#
# COMPACT_ATOMS: atom_id res chain seq x y z
N MET A 1 9.64 19.77 11.91
CA MET A 1 10.07 20.59 10.74
C MET A 1 11.02 21.67 11.19
N LYS A 2 12.12 21.94 10.43
CA LYS A 2 13.12 22.91 10.84
C LYS A 2 12.52 24.33 10.88
N PRO A 3 12.72 25.09 11.96
CA PRO A 3 12.15 26.43 12.14
C PRO A 3 12.52 27.41 11.02
N GLU A 4 13.68 27.22 10.38
CA GLU A 4 14.17 28.07 9.29
C GLU A 4 13.27 27.96 8.04
N VAL A 5 12.77 26.77 7.71
CA VAL A 5 11.88 26.53 6.56
C VAL A 5 10.54 27.22 6.78
N ARG A 6 10.04 27.21 8.04
CA ARG A 6 8.80 27.87 8.41
C ARG A 6 8.92 29.39 8.24
N ILE A 7 10.03 30.00 8.70
CA ILE A 7 10.30 31.42 8.59
C ILE A 7 10.42 31.85 7.12
N PHE A 8 11.09 31.04 6.28
CA PHE A 8 11.23 31.30 4.84
C PHE A 8 9.88 31.32 4.13
N LEU A 9 9.01 30.32 4.40
CA LEU A 9 7.71 30.21 3.76
C LEU A 9 6.70 31.28 4.22
N ILE A 10 6.84 31.79 5.45
CA ILE A 10 6.04 32.94 5.95
C ILE A 10 6.50 34.24 5.28
N TYR A 11 7.78 34.39 4.99
CA TYR A 11 8.36 35.61 4.42
C TYR A 11 8.01 35.78 2.92
N ASP A 12 7.81 34.67 2.20
CA ASP A 12 7.52 34.65 0.75
C ASP A 12 6.00 34.76 0.43
N ASP A 13 5.16 35.13 1.42
CA ASP A 13 3.71 35.32 1.27
C ASP A 13 2.99 34.13 0.60
N VAL A 14 3.54 32.94 0.78
CA VAL A 14 2.97 31.71 0.23
C VAL A 14 1.86 31.27 1.18
N SER A 15 0.64 31.11 0.66
CA SER A 15 -0.51 30.55 1.39
C SER A 15 -0.23 29.18 2.09
N LEU A 16 0.91 28.58 1.81
CA LEU A 16 1.47 27.42 2.51
C LEU A 16 1.96 27.77 3.93
N GLY A 17 2.41 28.99 4.20
CA GLY A 17 2.90 29.40 5.53
C GLY A 17 1.84 29.24 6.60
N ASP A 18 0.61 29.66 6.31
CA ASP A 18 -0.54 29.54 7.23
C ASP A 18 -0.94 28.07 7.43
N ARG A 19 -0.87 27.25 6.39
CA ARG A 19 -1.18 25.80 6.49
C ARG A 19 -0.15 25.03 7.30
N LEU A 20 1.11 25.47 7.33
CA LEU A 20 2.16 24.86 8.15
C LEU A 20 1.97 25.16 9.66
N CYS A 21 1.05 26.05 10.01
CA CYS A 21 0.61 26.28 11.39
C CYS A 21 -0.65 25.46 11.75
N ASP A 22 -1.29 24.81 10.78
CA ASP A 22 -2.46 23.98 11.00
C ASP A 22 -2.00 22.54 11.36
N GLU A 23 -2.14 22.18 12.62
CA GLU A 23 -1.78 20.85 13.13
C GLU A 23 -2.54 19.74 12.43
N ARG A 24 -3.81 19.97 12.06
CA ARG A 24 -4.61 18.99 11.30
C ARG A 24 -4.06 18.73 9.90
N TRP A 25 -3.59 19.78 9.26
CA TRP A 25 -2.96 19.66 7.94
C TRP A 25 -1.61 18.93 8.02
N LEU A 26 -0.80 19.27 9.03
CA LEU A 26 0.48 18.59 9.25
C LEU A 26 0.29 17.11 9.58
N MET A 27 -0.72 16.76 10.35
CA MET A 27 -1.09 15.39 10.68
C MET A 27 -1.48 14.60 9.41
N LYS A 28 -2.28 15.21 8.52
CA LYS A 28 -2.61 14.61 7.22
C LYS A 28 -1.36 14.43 6.35
N LEU A 29 -0.41 15.35 6.42
CA LEU A 29 0.86 15.24 5.68
C LEU A 29 1.72 14.09 6.22
N ALA A 30 1.86 13.94 7.54
CA ALA A 30 2.58 12.84 8.16
C ALA A 30 1.97 11.48 7.80
N TYR A 31 0.63 11.37 7.83
CA TYR A 31 -0.07 10.19 7.36
C TYR A 31 0.19 9.88 5.88
N LEU A 32 0.17 10.89 5.02
CA LEU A 32 0.45 10.71 3.58
C LEU A 32 1.90 10.27 3.33
N GLU A 33 2.86 10.78 4.09
CA GLU A 33 4.25 10.33 4.03
C GLU A 33 4.36 8.82 4.29
N ASP A 34 3.70 8.33 5.34
CA ASP A 34 3.65 6.90 5.64
C ASP A 34 3.01 6.09 4.50
N ILE A 35 1.91 6.57 3.91
CA ILE A 35 1.25 5.90 2.78
C ILE A 35 2.15 5.88 1.54
N PHE A 36 2.78 7.01 1.18
CA PHE A 36 3.67 7.06 0.03
C PHE A 36 4.88 6.16 0.19
N LYS A 37 5.44 6.07 1.40
CA LYS A 37 6.52 5.13 1.70
C LYS A 37 6.09 3.68 1.44
N LYS A 38 4.91 3.28 1.94
CA LYS A 38 4.36 1.94 1.74
C LYS A 38 4.10 1.63 0.25
N LEU A 39 3.58 2.60 -0.51
CA LEU A 39 3.35 2.46 -1.95
C LEU A 39 4.67 2.38 -2.72
N ASN A 40 5.67 3.17 -2.34
CA ASN A 40 7.01 3.11 -2.92
C ASN A 40 7.68 1.76 -2.67
N ASP A 41 7.58 1.23 -1.46
CA ASP A 41 8.11 -0.09 -1.11
C ASP A 41 7.45 -1.20 -1.96
N LEU A 42 6.13 -1.13 -2.18
CA LEU A 42 5.45 -2.02 -3.11
C LEU A 42 6.01 -1.83 -4.52
N SER A 43 6.06 -0.60 -5.03
CA SER A 43 6.56 -0.29 -6.37
C SER A 43 7.97 -0.83 -6.60
N LEU A 44 8.87 -0.59 -5.67
CA LEU A 44 10.24 -1.13 -5.71
C LEU A 44 10.25 -2.66 -5.69
N SER A 45 9.38 -3.27 -4.89
CA SER A 45 9.27 -4.73 -4.85
C SER A 45 8.81 -5.34 -6.17
N LEU A 46 7.98 -4.64 -6.94
CA LEU A 46 7.49 -5.07 -8.25
C LEU A 46 8.51 -4.85 -9.39
N GLN A 47 9.55 -4.04 -9.14
CA GLN A 47 10.62 -3.76 -10.09
C GLN A 47 11.73 -4.80 -9.92
N GLY A 48 12.26 -5.29 -11.04
CA GLY A 48 13.39 -6.21 -11.01
C GLY A 48 13.34 -7.21 -12.19
N LYS A 49 14.51 -7.53 -12.74
CA LYS A 49 14.61 -8.42 -13.90
C LYS A 49 14.17 -9.86 -13.62
N ALA A 50 14.11 -10.25 -12.33
CA ALA A 50 13.75 -11.60 -11.90
C ALA A 50 12.29 -11.70 -11.40
N VAL A 51 11.54 -10.58 -11.32
CA VAL A 51 10.17 -10.60 -10.82
C VAL A 51 9.23 -11.16 -11.88
N THR A 52 8.68 -12.33 -11.60
CA THR A 52 7.68 -12.97 -12.46
C THR A 52 6.30 -12.35 -12.24
N VAL A 53 5.39 -12.55 -13.20
CA VAL A 53 3.99 -12.12 -13.08
C VAL A 53 3.29 -12.78 -11.86
N PHE A 54 3.70 -14.01 -11.51
CA PHE A 54 3.18 -14.75 -10.34
C PHE A 54 3.58 -14.06 -9.05
N GLU A 55 4.87 -13.76 -8.88
CA GLU A 55 5.38 -13.05 -7.72
C GLU A 55 4.80 -11.64 -7.61
N ALA A 56 4.70 -10.91 -8.73
CA ALA A 56 4.08 -9.59 -8.75
C ALA A 56 2.61 -9.65 -8.28
N SER A 57 1.85 -10.63 -8.77
CA SER A 57 0.47 -10.86 -8.36
C SER A 57 0.35 -11.17 -6.87
N ASP A 58 1.21 -12.05 -6.34
CA ASP A 58 1.22 -12.39 -4.91
C ASP A 58 1.59 -11.19 -4.02
N ARG A 59 2.55 -10.37 -4.44
CA ARG A 59 2.93 -9.13 -3.72
C ARG A 59 1.78 -8.13 -3.67
N VAL A 60 1.05 -7.96 -4.78
CA VAL A 60 -0.15 -7.10 -4.82
C VAL A 60 -1.24 -7.64 -3.90
N GLN A 61 -1.50 -8.96 -3.89
CA GLN A 61 -2.49 -9.55 -2.98
C GLN A 61 -2.07 -9.41 -1.50
N ALA A 62 -0.79 -9.59 -1.20
CA ALA A 62 -0.26 -9.35 0.15
C ALA A 62 -0.43 -7.87 0.56
N PHE A 63 -0.21 -6.94 -0.37
CA PHE A 63 -0.40 -5.51 -0.10
C PHE A 63 -1.87 -5.16 0.16
N LYS A 64 -2.83 -5.70 -0.59
CA LYS A 64 -4.27 -5.55 -0.30
C LYS A 64 -4.63 -6.01 1.12
N LYS A 65 -4.05 -7.13 1.57
CA LYS A 65 -4.25 -7.61 2.95
C LYS A 65 -3.66 -6.63 3.97
N LYS A 66 -2.49 -6.04 3.68
CA LYS A 66 -1.89 -5.01 4.53
C LYS A 66 -2.76 -3.77 4.62
N ILE A 67 -3.35 -3.28 3.51
CA ILE A 67 -4.26 -2.13 3.54
C ILE A 67 -5.47 -2.40 4.45
N LYS A 68 -6.08 -3.59 4.36
CA LYS A 68 -7.17 -3.99 5.27
C LYS A 68 -6.74 -3.95 6.74
N PHE A 69 -5.57 -4.50 7.05
CA PHE A 69 -5.01 -4.48 8.40
C PHE A 69 -4.76 -3.04 8.87
N TRP A 70 -4.21 -2.17 8.03
CA TRP A 70 -3.97 -0.77 8.38
C TRP A 70 -5.28 0.00 8.61
N ALA A 71 -6.33 -0.27 7.84
CA ALA A 71 -7.64 0.34 8.05
C ALA A 71 -8.22 -0.04 9.41
N GLU A 72 -8.15 -1.32 9.80
CA GLU A 72 -8.58 -1.78 11.12
C GLU A 72 -7.70 -1.22 12.25
N ALA A 73 -6.38 -1.16 12.06
CA ALA A 73 -5.45 -0.56 13.03
C ALA A 73 -5.78 0.93 13.25
N MET A 74 -6.02 1.68 12.17
CA MET A 74 -6.39 3.10 12.23
C MET A 74 -7.70 3.30 13.00
N LYS A 75 -8.72 2.49 12.72
CA LYS A 75 -10.00 2.51 13.44
C LYS A 75 -9.85 2.28 14.94
N ASN A 76 -8.91 1.41 15.34
CA ASN A 76 -8.61 1.08 16.73
C ASN A 76 -7.54 1.98 17.35
N ARG A 77 -7.13 3.06 16.70
CA ARG A 77 -6.07 4.00 17.13
C ARG A 77 -4.68 3.35 17.31
N PHE A 78 -4.40 2.23 16.63
CA PHE A 78 -3.08 1.60 16.64
C PHE A 78 -2.20 2.23 15.55
N LEU A 79 -1.31 3.14 15.97
CA LEU A 79 -0.47 3.92 15.06
C LEU A 79 0.89 3.28 14.77
N ASP A 80 1.21 2.13 15.32
CA ASP A 80 2.54 1.49 15.16
C ASP A 80 2.91 1.21 13.69
N THR A 81 1.92 1.10 12.81
CA THR A 81 2.13 0.93 11.38
C THR A 81 2.31 2.24 10.62
N PHE A 82 2.17 3.39 11.29
CA PHE A 82 2.28 4.74 10.75
C PHE A 82 3.30 5.55 11.58
N PRO A 83 4.60 5.27 11.40
CA PRO A 83 5.62 5.84 12.27
C PRO A 83 5.72 7.36 12.22
N MET A 84 5.55 7.99 11.04
CA MET A 84 5.60 9.45 10.92
C MET A 84 4.41 10.10 11.61
N LEU A 85 3.22 9.52 11.44
CA LEU A 85 2.01 9.99 12.13
C LEU A 85 2.13 9.80 13.64
N LYS A 86 2.69 8.67 14.09
CA LYS A 86 2.92 8.36 15.51
C LYS A 86 3.90 9.35 16.13
N GLU A 87 5.06 9.55 15.51
CA GLU A 87 6.09 10.50 15.96
C GLU A 87 5.51 11.91 16.06
N PHE A 88 4.74 12.34 15.06
CA PHE A 88 4.07 13.65 15.07
C PHE A 88 3.12 13.82 16.25
N THR A 89 2.31 12.81 16.57
CA THR A 89 1.37 12.86 17.71
C THR A 89 2.07 12.83 19.06
N GLU A 90 3.16 12.06 19.18
CA GLU A 90 3.96 11.98 20.40
C GLU A 90 4.73 13.28 20.68
N GLU A 91 5.30 13.92 19.64
CA GLU A 91 6.04 15.18 19.78
C GLU A 91 5.16 16.37 20.25
N LEU A 92 3.89 16.37 19.82
CA LEU A 92 2.96 17.45 20.15
C LEU A 92 2.09 17.15 21.36
N ASP A 93 2.19 15.96 21.96
CA ASP A 93 1.28 15.47 23.00
C ASP A 93 -0.20 15.67 22.58
N TYR A 94 -0.50 15.37 21.32
CA TYR A 94 -1.78 15.68 20.69
C TYR A 94 -2.51 14.40 20.26
N ASP A 95 -3.72 14.19 20.78
CA ASP A 95 -4.56 13.08 20.34
C ASP A 95 -5.22 13.36 18.98
N ILE A 96 -5.23 12.38 18.09
CA ILE A 96 -5.83 12.53 16.76
C ILE A 96 -7.34 12.69 16.89
N PRO A 97 -7.92 13.78 16.37
CA PRO A 97 -9.37 13.97 16.37
C PRO A 97 -10.09 12.83 15.65
N GLY A 98 -11.26 12.44 16.16
CA GLY A 98 -12.01 11.30 15.62
C GLY A 98 -12.44 11.46 14.16
N ASP A 99 -12.70 12.70 13.73
CA ASP A 99 -13.01 13.02 12.33
C ASP A 99 -11.80 12.79 11.41
N VAL A 100 -10.59 13.17 11.85
CA VAL A 100 -9.34 12.94 11.09
C VAL A 100 -9.01 11.45 11.01
N LEU A 101 -9.19 10.70 12.10
CA LEU A 101 -9.05 9.24 12.08
C LEU A 101 -10.02 8.59 11.10
N ASN A 102 -11.26 9.06 11.06
CA ASN A 102 -12.26 8.58 10.13
C ASN A 102 -11.85 8.91 8.68
N ASP A 103 -11.32 10.10 8.41
CA ASP A 103 -10.80 10.48 7.10
C ASP A 103 -9.70 9.50 6.65
N PHE A 104 -8.77 9.15 7.54
CA PHE A 104 -7.68 8.19 7.23
C PHE A 104 -8.22 6.79 6.98
N HIS A 105 -9.17 6.33 7.80
CA HIS A 105 -9.83 5.04 7.61
C HIS A 105 -10.55 4.97 6.26
N VAL A 106 -11.37 5.97 5.92
CA VAL A 106 -12.08 6.05 4.64
C VAL A 106 -11.11 6.09 3.46
N HIS A 107 -10.01 6.85 3.58
CA HIS A 107 -8.97 6.89 2.55
C HIS A 107 -8.33 5.52 2.33
N LEU A 108 -8.02 4.76 3.39
CA LEU A 108 -7.46 3.41 3.28
C LEU A 108 -8.45 2.43 2.60
N LEU A 109 -9.74 2.53 2.90
CA LEU A 109 -10.77 1.73 2.22
C LEU A 109 -10.88 2.11 0.74
N SER A 110 -10.86 3.39 0.40
CA SER A 110 -10.87 3.87 -0.99
C SER A 110 -9.62 3.41 -1.75
N LEU A 111 -8.45 3.41 -1.09
CA LEU A 111 -7.21 2.87 -1.67
C LEU A 111 -7.36 1.37 -1.95
N LEU A 112 -7.93 0.60 -1.02
CA LEU A 112 -8.20 -0.82 -1.22
C LEU A 112 -9.14 -1.07 -2.40
N ASP A 113 -10.21 -0.28 -2.53
CA ASP A 113 -11.17 -0.40 -3.63
C ASP A 113 -10.50 -0.08 -4.97
N SER A 114 -9.62 0.91 -5.02
CA SER A 114 -8.80 1.21 -6.19
C SER A 114 -7.93 0.01 -6.57
N PHE A 115 -7.24 -0.61 -5.60
CA PHE A 115 -6.45 -1.81 -5.84
C PHE A 115 -7.32 -3.00 -6.32
N ASN A 116 -8.54 -3.16 -5.81
CA ASN A 116 -9.46 -4.20 -6.24
C ASN A 116 -9.98 -3.95 -7.66
N CYS A 117 -10.18 -2.69 -8.04
CA CYS A 117 -10.59 -2.32 -9.39
C CYS A 117 -9.48 -2.63 -10.42
N TYR A 118 -8.24 -2.20 -10.14
CA TYR A 118 -7.12 -2.39 -11.07
C TYR A 118 -6.57 -3.81 -11.09
N PHE A 119 -6.52 -4.48 -9.93
CA PHE A 119 -5.99 -5.83 -9.76
C PHE A 119 -7.09 -6.78 -9.33
N GLN A 120 -7.97 -7.13 -10.28
CA GLN A 120 -9.12 -7.99 -10.03
C GLN A 120 -8.70 -9.38 -9.55
N GLU A 121 -9.45 -9.93 -8.60
CA GLU A 121 -9.18 -11.24 -8.01
C GLU A 121 -9.20 -12.38 -9.05
N LYS A 122 -10.13 -12.30 -10.02
CA LYS A 122 -10.19 -13.22 -11.15
C LYS A 122 -8.91 -13.29 -11.99
N PHE A 123 -8.15 -12.19 -12.06
CA PHE A 123 -6.87 -12.19 -12.75
C PHE A 123 -5.80 -12.94 -11.96
N HIS A 124 -5.80 -12.78 -10.64
CA HIS A 124 -4.91 -13.52 -9.74
C HIS A 124 -5.20 -15.04 -9.76
N GLU A 125 -6.47 -15.44 -9.75
CA GLU A 125 -6.89 -16.85 -9.89
C GLU A 125 -6.41 -17.44 -11.21
N LYS A 126 -6.62 -16.74 -12.34
CA LYS A 126 -6.11 -17.20 -13.66
C LYS A 126 -4.59 -17.33 -13.70
N ILE A 127 -3.85 -16.43 -13.05
CA ILE A 127 -2.40 -16.52 -12.93
C ILE A 127 -2.04 -17.80 -12.14
N LYS A 128 -2.70 -18.06 -11.01
CA LYS A 128 -2.44 -19.28 -10.22
C LYS A 128 -2.72 -20.56 -10.99
N GLU A 129 -3.78 -20.61 -11.78
CA GLU A 129 -4.06 -21.76 -12.65
C GLU A 129 -2.95 -22.03 -13.68
N GLN A 130 -2.16 -21.01 -14.02
CA GLN A 130 -1.05 -21.11 -14.97
C GLN A 130 0.30 -21.30 -14.28
N PHE A 131 0.36 -21.51 -12.97
CA PHE A 131 1.62 -21.66 -12.22
C PHE A 131 2.46 -22.85 -12.68
N TRP A 132 1.82 -23.87 -13.31
CA TRP A 132 2.49 -24.99 -13.94
C TRP A 132 3.53 -24.57 -15.00
N VAL A 133 3.41 -23.39 -15.60
CA VAL A 133 4.40 -22.84 -16.57
C VAL A 133 5.75 -22.59 -15.89
N VAL A 134 5.75 -22.23 -14.62
CA VAL A 134 6.98 -21.99 -13.83
C VAL A 134 7.48 -23.27 -13.18
N ASN A 135 6.55 -24.11 -12.71
CA ASN A 135 6.87 -25.38 -12.06
C ASN A 135 5.94 -26.50 -12.54
N PRO A 136 6.26 -27.16 -13.67
CA PRO A 136 5.45 -28.24 -14.22
C PRO A 136 5.25 -29.43 -13.27
N TYR A 137 6.23 -29.66 -12.38
CA TYR A 137 6.19 -30.79 -11.44
C TYR A 137 5.29 -30.56 -10.22
N SER A 138 4.74 -29.34 -10.04
CA SER A 138 3.83 -29.02 -8.93
C SER A 138 2.38 -29.42 -9.21
N VAL A 139 2.06 -29.84 -10.40
CA VAL A 139 0.68 -30.16 -10.83
C VAL A 139 0.43 -31.65 -10.74
N SER A 140 -0.58 -32.05 -9.97
CA SER A 140 -1.00 -33.44 -9.86
C SER A 140 -1.81 -33.94 -11.07
N GLU A 141 -2.42 -33.03 -11.83
CA GLU A 141 -3.27 -33.32 -12.98
C GLU A 141 -2.87 -32.50 -14.19
N LYS A 142 -3.08 -33.02 -15.38
CA LYS A 142 -2.78 -32.35 -16.64
C LYS A 142 -3.61 -31.06 -16.76
N PRO A 143 -2.96 -29.88 -16.96
CA PRO A 143 -3.66 -28.63 -17.23
C PRO A 143 -4.58 -28.75 -18.46
N SER A 144 -5.80 -28.19 -18.36
CA SER A 144 -6.81 -28.30 -19.43
C SER A 144 -6.38 -27.65 -20.75
N CYS A 145 -5.47 -26.69 -20.71
CA CYS A 145 -4.93 -26.00 -21.87
C CYS A 145 -3.85 -26.79 -22.64
N LEU A 146 -3.36 -27.92 -22.11
CA LEU A 146 -2.36 -28.75 -22.76
C LEU A 146 -2.97 -30.00 -23.37
N THR A 147 -2.45 -30.43 -24.51
CA THR A 147 -2.68 -31.79 -25.05
C THR A 147 -1.91 -32.80 -24.19
N SER A 148 -2.34 -34.06 -24.23
CA SER A 148 -1.64 -35.14 -23.51
C SER A 148 -0.16 -35.27 -23.95
N GLN A 149 0.08 -35.12 -25.24
CA GLN A 149 1.42 -35.17 -25.80
C GLN A 149 2.31 -33.99 -25.35
N GLN A 150 1.75 -32.79 -25.26
CA GLN A 150 2.47 -31.62 -24.74
C GLN A 150 2.80 -31.75 -23.24
N TYR A 151 1.89 -32.33 -22.48
CA TYR A 151 2.10 -32.57 -21.05
C TYR A 151 3.17 -33.63 -20.80
N GLU A 152 3.16 -34.71 -21.59
CA GLU A 152 4.21 -35.75 -21.53
C GLU A 152 5.60 -35.22 -21.86
N CYS A 153 5.70 -34.25 -22.79
CA CYS A 153 6.96 -33.58 -23.10
C CYS A 153 7.49 -32.63 -22.05
N LEU A 154 6.63 -32.23 -21.07
CA LEU A 154 7.01 -31.33 -19.99
C LEU A 154 7.47 -32.06 -18.70
N LEU A 155 7.12 -33.35 -18.56
CA LEU A 155 7.55 -34.22 -17.47
C LEU A 155 8.89 -34.91 -17.78
#